data_ba480799d0eda1dbc2a22c9365fb8afc
#
_entry.id   ba480799d0eda1dbc2a22c9365fb8afc
#
_cell.length_a   1.000
_cell.length_b   1.000
_cell.length_c   1.000
_cell.angle_alpha   90.00
_cell.angle_beta   90.00
_cell.angle_gamma   90.00
#
_symmetry.space_group_name_H-M   'P 1'
#
loop_
_entity.id
_entity.type
_entity.pdbx_description
1 polymer ?
#
loop_
_entity_poly.entity_id
_entity_poly.type
_entity_poly.pdbx_seq_one_letter_code
_entity_poly.pdbx_strand_id
1 'polypeptide(L)'
;MDLRSDTVTLPTPAMYERMRTAALGDDGLDGDPTVRQLEDEAARMLGKEAGLFVPTATMGNLIAVLSHTSRQGQVAMEASSHMYMSERAGSTFGGIAYVGIPGVAGAMDLGALEEALQRPGTLRTELVCMETSHANAGGAVLPLDHMQAVWSAAQAAGAHVHLDGARLFNAAVALGVPPDAIARYTDSTVICLSKGLSAPAGSVIVGSTATIQGAKKLRKMLGGTQRQIGVVAAAGLVALQTQVARLAQDHAQARRLSDGLRRIDPQFRVNIPATNILIAELPDTAPDSSAWVRALAQGGLLVRPNGARRLRMVTHRHLGAQAIDLALERFQRLVPVLLGKA
;
A
#
# COMPACT_ATOMS: atom_id res chain seq x y z
N MET A 1 18.18 -14.20 1.61
CA MET A 1 16.78 -14.01 1.14
C MET A 1 16.22 -12.76 1.78
N ASP A 2 15.53 -11.93 1.00
CA ASP A 2 15.01 -10.66 1.49
C ASP A 2 13.48 -10.72 1.63
N LEU A 3 12.99 -10.77 2.87
CA LEU A 3 11.58 -10.76 3.26
C LEU A 3 11.16 -9.40 3.85
N ARG A 4 11.98 -8.35 3.72
CA ARG A 4 11.71 -7.05 4.36
C ARG A 4 10.49 -6.34 3.77
N SER A 5 10.35 -6.37 2.44
CA SER A 5 9.29 -5.66 1.73
C SER A 5 9.20 -6.11 0.27
N ASP A 6 8.03 -5.99 -0.34
CA ASP A 6 7.85 -6.11 -1.79
C ASP A 6 8.43 -4.92 -2.58
N THR A 7 8.89 -3.88 -1.91
CA THR A 7 9.62 -2.75 -2.52
C THR A 7 11.04 -3.10 -2.97
N VAL A 8 11.55 -4.30 -2.61
CA VAL A 8 12.86 -4.79 -3.06
C VAL A 8 12.78 -5.51 -4.42
N THR A 9 11.60 -5.60 -5.00
CA THR A 9 11.42 -6.21 -6.33
C THR A 9 12.13 -5.39 -7.40
N LEU A 10 12.68 -6.10 -8.38
CA LEU A 10 13.37 -5.50 -9.54
C LEU A 10 12.46 -5.59 -10.78
N PRO A 11 12.62 -4.70 -11.76
CA PRO A 11 11.88 -4.78 -13.00
C PRO A 11 12.10 -6.10 -13.73
N THR A 12 11.09 -6.53 -14.47
CA THR A 12 11.19 -7.74 -15.32
C THR A 12 11.98 -7.42 -16.61
N PRO A 13 12.51 -8.44 -17.33
CA PRO A 13 13.10 -8.22 -18.64
C PRO A 13 12.14 -7.52 -19.62
N ALA A 14 10.86 -7.85 -19.59
CA ALA A 14 9.83 -7.20 -20.41
C ALA A 14 9.65 -5.71 -20.05
N MET A 15 9.78 -5.33 -18.77
CA MET A 15 9.78 -3.93 -18.36
C MET A 15 10.99 -3.18 -18.91
N TYR A 16 12.19 -3.73 -18.79
CA TYR A 16 13.40 -3.12 -19.35
C TYR A 16 13.30 -2.92 -20.86
N GLU A 17 12.78 -3.92 -21.59
CA GLU A 17 12.60 -3.79 -23.03
C GLU A 17 11.55 -2.72 -23.38
N ARG A 18 10.44 -2.66 -22.65
CA ARG A 18 9.43 -1.64 -22.86
C ARG A 18 9.94 -0.23 -22.52
N MET A 19 10.78 -0.10 -21.48
CA MET A 19 11.45 1.16 -21.15
C MET A 19 12.38 1.63 -22.29
N ARG A 20 13.14 0.72 -22.89
CA ARG A 20 14.07 1.00 -23.99
C ARG A 20 13.37 1.48 -25.26
N THR A 21 12.15 1.01 -25.51
CA THR A 21 11.36 1.28 -26.72
C THR A 21 10.21 2.25 -26.51
N ALA A 22 10.13 2.92 -25.34
CA ALA A 22 9.05 3.81 -25.01
C ALA A 22 9.02 5.03 -25.92
N ALA A 23 7.83 5.40 -26.40
CA ALA A 23 7.62 6.70 -27.03
C ALA A 23 7.65 7.78 -25.93
N LEU A 24 8.51 8.78 -26.10
CA LEU A 24 8.75 9.79 -25.07
C LEU A 24 8.29 11.18 -25.52
N GLY A 25 7.94 12.01 -24.56
CA GLY A 25 7.62 13.42 -24.71
C GLY A 25 7.90 14.17 -23.41
N ASP A 26 7.77 15.48 -23.38
CA ASP A 26 7.92 16.27 -22.15
C ASP A 26 6.59 16.34 -21.40
N ASP A 27 6.47 15.62 -20.28
CA ASP A 27 5.26 15.62 -19.46
C ASP A 27 4.92 17.00 -18.86
N GLY A 28 5.91 17.91 -18.83
CA GLY A 28 5.72 19.28 -18.35
C GLY A 28 5.23 20.26 -19.44
N LEU A 29 5.26 19.88 -20.71
CA LEU A 29 4.83 20.68 -21.87
C LEU A 29 3.64 20.03 -22.56
N ASP A 30 3.88 19.38 -23.71
CA ASP A 30 2.84 18.78 -24.54
C ASP A 30 2.37 17.40 -24.03
N GLY A 31 3.05 16.89 -22.98
CA GLY A 31 2.79 15.60 -22.36
C GLY A 31 3.62 14.47 -22.96
N ASP A 32 3.82 13.42 -22.15
CA ASP A 32 4.50 12.20 -22.56
C ASP A 32 3.45 11.16 -23.01
N PRO A 33 3.56 10.61 -24.23
CA PRO A 33 2.54 9.69 -24.76
C PRO A 33 2.47 8.37 -23.98
N THR A 34 3.59 7.87 -23.44
CA THR A 34 3.60 6.64 -22.66
C THR A 34 3.03 6.87 -21.25
N VAL A 35 3.23 8.07 -20.68
CA VAL A 35 2.59 8.45 -19.41
C VAL A 35 1.08 8.49 -19.57
N ARG A 36 0.58 9.11 -20.64
CA ARG A 36 -0.88 9.15 -20.92
C ARG A 36 -1.48 7.75 -21.03
N GLN A 37 -0.81 6.84 -21.76
CA GLN A 37 -1.26 5.44 -21.84
C GLN A 37 -1.35 4.77 -20.46
N LEU A 38 -0.38 5.01 -19.56
CA LEU A 38 -0.41 4.48 -18.20
C LEU A 38 -1.54 5.09 -17.37
N GLU A 39 -1.74 6.40 -17.46
CA GLU A 39 -2.79 7.13 -16.76
C GLU A 39 -4.18 6.64 -17.20
N ASP A 40 -4.42 6.50 -18.51
CA ASP A 40 -5.65 5.99 -19.09
C ASP A 40 -5.92 4.53 -18.67
N GLU A 41 -4.90 3.67 -18.71
CA GLU A 41 -5.03 2.27 -18.32
C GLU A 41 -5.35 2.14 -16.83
N ALA A 42 -4.67 2.90 -15.95
CA ALA A 42 -4.96 2.90 -14.53
C ALA A 42 -6.39 3.40 -14.22
N ALA A 43 -6.81 4.48 -14.87
CA ALA A 43 -8.17 5.02 -14.73
C ALA A 43 -9.21 3.98 -15.19
N ARG A 44 -9.01 3.37 -16.35
CA ARG A 44 -9.90 2.32 -16.90
C ARG A 44 -10.00 1.11 -15.94
N MET A 45 -8.88 0.61 -15.42
CA MET A 45 -8.87 -0.54 -14.51
C MET A 45 -9.61 -0.27 -13.20
N LEU A 46 -9.62 0.99 -12.75
CA LEU A 46 -10.24 1.39 -11.49
C LEU A 46 -11.63 2.03 -11.68
N GLY A 47 -12.15 2.07 -12.93
CA GLY A 47 -13.45 2.64 -13.23
C GLY A 47 -13.55 4.14 -12.91
N LYS A 48 -12.44 4.89 -13.08
CA LYS A 48 -12.36 6.34 -12.87
C LYS A 48 -12.22 7.08 -14.19
N GLU A 49 -12.51 8.39 -14.18
CA GLU A 49 -12.51 9.21 -15.38
C GLU A 49 -11.11 9.55 -15.89
N ALA A 50 -10.15 9.73 -14.96
CA ALA A 50 -8.81 10.17 -15.31
C ALA A 50 -7.77 9.66 -14.30
N GLY A 51 -6.50 9.62 -14.73
CA GLY A 51 -5.33 9.29 -13.93
C GLY A 51 -4.26 10.37 -14.01
N LEU A 52 -3.34 10.37 -13.03
CA LEU A 52 -2.15 11.19 -13.01
C LEU A 52 -0.99 10.38 -12.47
N PHE A 53 0.07 10.23 -13.26
CA PHE A 53 1.32 9.66 -12.80
C PHE A 53 1.99 10.58 -11.76
N VAL A 54 2.46 9.97 -10.67
CA VAL A 54 3.20 10.64 -9.61
C VAL A 54 4.46 9.81 -9.26
N PRO A 55 5.57 10.44 -8.85
CA PRO A 55 6.82 9.73 -8.51
C PRO A 55 6.64 8.66 -7.43
N THR A 56 5.79 8.90 -6.43
CA THR A 56 5.56 8.00 -5.29
C THR A 56 4.09 8.00 -4.86
N ALA A 57 3.64 6.91 -4.24
CA ALA A 57 2.31 6.84 -3.63
C ALA A 57 2.13 7.90 -2.52
N THR A 58 3.19 8.16 -1.73
CA THR A 58 3.19 9.21 -0.70
C THR A 58 2.88 10.59 -1.28
N MET A 59 3.44 10.93 -2.45
CA MET A 59 3.06 12.19 -3.14
C MET A 59 1.62 12.15 -3.63
N GLY A 60 1.16 11.01 -4.15
CA GLY A 60 -0.23 10.84 -4.58
C GLY A 60 -1.22 11.01 -3.42
N ASN A 61 -0.94 10.41 -2.27
CA ASN A 61 -1.74 10.55 -1.05
C ASN A 61 -1.74 12.02 -0.55
N LEU A 62 -0.58 12.68 -0.56
CA LEU A 62 -0.49 14.10 -0.20
C LEU A 62 -1.32 14.98 -1.16
N ILE A 63 -1.24 14.71 -2.46
CA ILE A 63 -2.06 15.41 -3.47
C ILE A 63 -3.55 15.19 -3.20
N ALA A 64 -3.98 13.97 -2.87
CA ALA A 64 -5.37 13.70 -2.51
C ALA A 64 -5.82 14.50 -1.28
N VAL A 65 -5.00 14.53 -0.23
CA VAL A 65 -5.27 15.35 0.97
C VAL A 65 -5.42 16.83 0.59
N LEU A 66 -4.48 17.38 -0.17
CA LEU A 66 -4.50 18.78 -0.58
C LEU A 66 -5.62 19.12 -1.59
N SER A 67 -6.11 18.13 -2.35
CA SER A 67 -7.19 18.30 -3.32
C SER A 67 -8.57 18.32 -2.68
N HIS A 68 -8.75 17.56 -1.60
CA HIS A 68 -10.05 17.31 -0.98
C HIS A 68 -10.22 18.01 0.38
N THR A 69 -9.18 18.68 0.89
CA THR A 69 -9.23 19.28 2.23
C THR A 69 -8.68 20.70 2.23
N SER A 70 -9.39 21.61 2.87
CA SER A 70 -8.92 22.98 3.15
C SER A 70 -8.11 23.04 4.45
N ARG A 71 -7.43 24.17 4.71
CA ARG A 71 -6.78 24.43 6.00
C ARG A 71 -7.75 24.59 7.17
N GLN A 72 -9.03 24.75 6.89
CA GLN A 72 -10.11 24.83 7.88
C GLN A 72 -10.81 23.47 8.07
N GLY A 73 -10.35 22.44 7.38
CA GLY A 73 -10.84 21.09 7.49
C GLY A 73 -9.87 20.15 8.19
N GLN A 74 -10.35 18.93 8.40
CA GLN A 74 -9.54 17.82 8.92
C GLN A 74 -9.74 16.58 8.08
N VAL A 75 -8.78 15.65 8.19
CA VAL A 75 -8.79 14.34 7.53
C VAL A 75 -8.92 13.26 8.57
N ALA A 76 -9.95 12.41 8.44
CA ALA A 76 -10.12 11.22 9.27
C ALA A 76 -9.51 10.01 8.57
N MET A 77 -8.72 9.22 9.30
CA MET A 77 -8.11 7.99 8.79
C MET A 77 -7.88 6.98 9.91
N GLU A 78 -7.82 5.70 9.58
CA GLU A 78 -7.56 4.66 10.58
C GLU A 78 -6.21 4.91 11.27
N ALA A 79 -6.19 4.80 12.60
CA ALA A 79 -5.09 5.27 13.45
C ALA A 79 -3.76 4.52 13.26
N SER A 80 -3.77 3.32 12.65
CA SER A 80 -2.57 2.57 12.30
C SER A 80 -2.24 2.59 10.80
N SER A 81 -3.02 3.32 9.97
CA SER A 81 -2.80 3.44 8.53
C SER A 81 -1.45 4.08 8.21
N HIS A 82 -0.90 3.77 7.04
CA HIS A 82 0.38 4.32 6.60
C HIS A 82 0.33 5.85 6.49
N MET A 83 -0.77 6.39 5.97
CA MET A 83 -0.96 7.83 5.86
C MET A 83 -0.95 8.52 7.24
N TYR A 84 -1.61 7.94 8.25
CA TYR A 84 -1.64 8.51 9.60
C TYR A 84 -0.29 8.41 10.31
N MET A 85 0.35 7.25 10.25
CA MET A 85 1.59 6.96 11.00
C MET A 85 2.85 7.55 10.36
N SER A 86 2.91 7.61 9.01
CA SER A 86 4.17 7.83 8.28
C SER A 86 4.15 9.01 7.31
N GLU A 87 2.97 9.46 6.85
CA GLU A 87 2.85 10.50 5.82
C GLU A 87 2.35 11.82 6.41
N ARG A 88 3.24 12.52 7.13
CA ARG A 88 2.89 13.71 7.92
C ARG A 88 2.93 15.04 7.14
N ALA A 89 3.23 15.01 5.83
CA ALA A 89 3.44 16.23 5.05
C ALA A 89 2.18 17.13 4.99
N GLY A 90 0.98 16.53 4.88
CA GLY A 90 -0.28 17.28 4.90
C GLY A 90 -0.50 18.04 6.20
N SER A 91 -0.17 17.46 7.35
CA SER A 91 -0.26 18.14 8.64
C SER A 91 0.94 19.08 8.88
N THR A 92 2.17 18.64 8.57
CA THR A 92 3.39 19.40 8.88
C THR A 92 3.57 20.62 7.98
N PHE A 93 3.33 20.50 6.68
CA PHE A 93 3.52 21.56 5.70
C PHE A 93 2.20 22.17 5.20
N GLY A 94 1.15 21.36 5.11
CA GLY A 94 -0.18 21.82 4.68
C GLY A 94 -0.98 22.51 5.79
N GLY A 95 -0.66 22.28 7.06
CA GLY A 95 -1.42 22.77 8.21
C GLY A 95 -2.80 22.12 8.35
N ILE A 96 -2.97 20.91 7.79
CA ILE A 96 -4.23 20.16 7.81
C ILE A 96 -4.25 19.24 9.04
N ALA A 97 -5.32 19.27 9.82
CA ALA A 97 -5.47 18.40 10.99
C ALA A 97 -5.75 16.97 10.58
N TYR A 98 -5.08 16.00 11.23
CA TYR A 98 -5.31 14.57 11.06
C TYR A 98 -5.97 13.99 12.31
N VAL A 99 -7.06 13.24 12.11
CA VAL A 99 -7.81 12.56 13.17
C VAL A 99 -7.66 11.05 12.97
N GLY A 100 -7.08 10.39 13.97
CA GLY A 100 -6.96 8.92 13.98
C GLY A 100 -8.25 8.28 14.49
N ILE A 101 -8.88 7.47 13.65
CA ILE A 101 -10.07 6.68 14.02
C ILE A 101 -9.59 5.31 14.50
N PRO A 102 -10.00 4.83 15.68
CA PRO A 102 -9.71 3.46 16.10
C PRO A 102 -10.17 2.44 15.07
N GLY A 103 -9.43 1.33 14.94
CA GLY A 103 -9.81 0.30 13.98
C GLY A 103 -9.27 -1.08 14.37
N VAL A 104 -9.81 -2.10 13.73
CA VAL A 104 -9.37 -3.49 13.86
C VAL A 104 -9.05 -4.03 12.47
N ALA A 105 -7.86 -4.58 12.30
CA ALA A 105 -7.39 -5.10 11.02
C ALA A 105 -7.49 -4.07 9.86
N GLY A 106 -7.31 -2.77 10.16
CA GLY A 106 -7.42 -1.68 9.20
C GLY A 106 -8.85 -1.17 8.95
N ALA A 107 -9.88 -1.86 9.42
CA ALA A 107 -11.25 -1.40 9.37
C ALA A 107 -11.52 -0.41 10.50
N MET A 108 -11.90 0.82 10.14
CA MET A 108 -12.24 1.89 11.09
C MET A 108 -13.49 1.51 11.91
N ASP A 109 -13.50 1.89 13.19
CA ASP A 109 -14.75 1.88 13.97
C ASP A 109 -15.74 2.90 13.38
N LEU A 110 -16.89 2.41 12.93
CA LEU A 110 -17.87 3.25 12.24
C LEU A 110 -18.54 4.26 13.19
N GLY A 111 -18.73 3.92 14.46
CA GLY A 111 -19.27 4.85 15.45
C GLY A 111 -18.32 6.01 15.70
N ALA A 112 -17.03 5.73 15.90
CA ALA A 112 -16.00 6.76 16.04
C ALA A 112 -15.84 7.60 14.76
N LEU A 113 -16.01 7.01 13.57
CA LEU A 113 -16.02 7.75 12.31
C LEU A 113 -17.22 8.70 12.23
N GLU A 114 -18.43 8.24 12.56
CA GLU A 114 -19.63 9.08 12.58
C GLU A 114 -19.50 10.24 13.56
N GLU A 115 -18.95 10.00 14.75
CA GLU A 115 -18.64 11.07 15.71
C GLU A 115 -17.67 12.10 15.11
N ALA A 116 -16.62 11.67 14.41
CA ALA A 116 -15.63 12.57 13.78
C ALA A 116 -16.24 13.37 12.61
N LEU A 117 -17.23 12.80 11.91
CA LEU A 117 -17.93 13.45 10.81
C LEU A 117 -18.96 14.47 11.29
N GLN A 118 -19.60 14.25 12.45
CA GLN A 118 -20.73 15.05 12.96
C GLN A 118 -20.35 16.04 14.08
N ARG A 119 -19.10 16.07 14.54
CA ARG A 119 -18.68 16.78 15.73
C ARG A 119 -18.87 18.31 15.60
N PRO A 120 -19.80 18.92 16.35
CA PRO A 120 -20.05 20.35 16.27
C PRO A 120 -18.91 21.17 16.92
N GLY A 121 -18.65 22.37 16.38
CA GLY A 121 -17.71 23.33 16.95
C GLY A 121 -16.21 22.99 16.78
N THR A 122 -15.90 21.97 15.98
CA THR A 122 -14.52 21.58 15.62
C THR A 122 -14.27 21.80 14.13
N LEU A 123 -13.05 21.49 13.68
CA LEU A 123 -12.76 21.44 12.25
C LEU A 123 -13.67 20.41 11.59
N ARG A 124 -14.25 20.76 10.45
CA ARG A 124 -15.09 19.83 9.68
C ARG A 124 -14.21 18.74 9.07
N THR A 125 -14.65 17.48 9.17
CA THR A 125 -14.03 16.40 8.42
C THR A 125 -14.42 16.54 6.94
N GLU A 126 -13.45 16.85 6.08
CA GLU A 126 -13.65 17.06 4.65
C GLU A 126 -13.19 15.86 3.83
N LEU A 127 -12.35 14.99 4.42
CA LEU A 127 -11.80 13.81 3.78
C LEU A 127 -11.72 12.65 4.76
N VAL A 128 -12.13 11.46 4.30
CA VAL A 128 -11.92 10.18 4.97
C VAL A 128 -10.94 9.35 4.12
N CYS A 129 -9.87 8.83 4.74
CA CYS A 129 -8.90 8.01 4.03
C CYS A 129 -8.95 6.56 4.53
N MET A 130 -9.08 5.62 3.59
CA MET A 130 -8.95 4.18 3.82
C MET A 130 -7.61 3.66 3.28
N GLU A 131 -7.17 2.49 3.75
CA GLU A 131 -5.99 1.77 3.21
C GLU A 131 -6.35 0.31 2.95
N THR A 132 -6.07 -0.20 1.73
CA THR A 132 -6.18 -1.64 1.41
C THR A 132 -5.14 -2.08 0.35
N SER A 133 -4.44 -3.23 0.50
CA SER A 133 -4.37 -4.03 1.72
C SER A 133 -3.55 -3.30 2.78
N HIS A 134 -3.99 -3.37 4.03
CA HIS A 134 -3.47 -2.54 5.12
C HIS A 134 -2.09 -3.06 5.61
N ALA A 135 -1.04 -2.26 5.41
CA ALA A 135 0.34 -2.70 5.60
C ALA A 135 0.68 -3.01 7.07
N ASN A 136 0.23 -2.17 8.00
CA ASN A 136 0.51 -2.32 9.44
C ASN A 136 -0.39 -3.35 10.12
N ALA A 137 -1.52 -3.71 9.49
CA ALA A 137 -2.42 -4.78 9.92
C ALA A 137 -2.10 -6.15 9.27
N GLY A 138 -0.83 -6.38 8.87
CA GLY A 138 -0.42 -7.67 8.30
C GLY A 138 -1.00 -7.97 6.92
N GLY A 139 -1.26 -6.95 6.12
CA GLY A 139 -1.84 -7.10 4.78
C GLY A 139 -3.33 -7.43 4.80
N ALA A 140 -4.03 -7.09 5.89
CA ALA A 140 -5.47 -7.26 5.97
C ALA A 140 -6.19 -6.53 4.83
N VAL A 141 -7.28 -7.10 4.36
CA VAL A 141 -8.08 -6.57 3.26
C VAL A 141 -9.38 -6.02 3.84
N LEU A 142 -9.71 -4.79 3.51
CA LEU A 142 -10.98 -4.21 3.91
C LEU A 142 -12.15 -4.93 3.21
N PRO A 143 -13.17 -5.39 3.95
CA PRO A 143 -14.39 -5.91 3.35
C PRO A 143 -15.11 -4.84 2.53
N LEU A 144 -15.73 -5.23 1.42
CA LEU A 144 -16.42 -4.27 0.54
C LEU A 144 -17.62 -3.60 1.21
N ASP A 145 -18.34 -4.32 2.08
CA ASP A 145 -19.44 -3.78 2.88
C ASP A 145 -18.96 -2.72 3.88
N HIS A 146 -17.79 -2.92 4.50
CA HIS A 146 -17.17 -1.90 5.34
C HIS A 146 -16.78 -0.66 4.52
N MET A 147 -16.19 -0.85 3.35
CA MET A 147 -15.85 0.28 2.45
C MET A 147 -17.10 1.05 2.03
N GLN A 148 -18.18 0.33 1.73
CA GLN A 148 -19.48 0.94 1.41
C GLN A 148 -20.04 1.74 2.59
N ALA A 149 -19.96 1.19 3.82
CA ALA A 149 -20.42 1.89 5.02
C ALA A 149 -19.65 3.19 5.26
N VAL A 150 -18.29 3.16 5.15
CA VAL A 150 -17.43 4.36 5.25
C VAL A 150 -17.81 5.37 4.17
N TRP A 151 -17.97 4.93 2.92
CA TRP A 151 -18.39 5.78 1.82
C TRP A 151 -19.73 6.45 2.11
N SER A 152 -20.74 5.69 2.53
CA SER A 152 -22.08 6.20 2.81
C SER A 152 -22.08 7.23 3.94
N ALA A 153 -21.34 6.97 5.03
CA ALA A 153 -21.19 7.91 6.15
C ALA A 153 -20.52 9.21 5.72
N ALA A 154 -19.42 9.12 4.94
CA ALA A 154 -18.71 10.29 4.42
C ALA A 154 -19.60 11.13 3.49
N GLN A 155 -20.32 10.49 2.54
CA GLN A 155 -21.23 11.18 1.62
C GLN A 155 -22.37 11.89 2.36
N ALA A 156 -22.96 11.25 3.38
CA ALA A 156 -24.00 11.85 4.20
C ALA A 156 -23.51 13.12 4.94
N ALA A 157 -22.23 13.18 5.30
CA ALA A 157 -21.58 14.33 5.93
C ALA A 157 -21.03 15.35 4.91
N GLY A 158 -21.09 15.05 3.61
CA GLY A 158 -20.48 15.87 2.55
C GLY A 158 -18.96 15.86 2.58
N ALA A 159 -18.34 14.79 3.06
CA ALA A 159 -16.91 14.53 3.03
C ALA A 159 -16.52 13.66 1.84
N HIS A 160 -15.33 13.87 1.31
CA HIS A 160 -14.75 13.02 0.28
C HIS A 160 -14.15 11.74 0.87
N VAL A 161 -13.94 10.74 0.00
CA VAL A 161 -13.25 9.50 0.38
C VAL A 161 -12.04 9.27 -0.53
N HIS A 162 -10.88 9.07 0.08
CA HIS A 162 -9.64 8.67 -0.59
C HIS A 162 -9.21 7.27 -0.17
N LEU A 163 -8.63 6.52 -1.11
CA LEU A 163 -8.05 5.21 -0.84
C LEU A 163 -6.54 5.22 -1.09
N ASP A 164 -5.76 5.02 -0.04
CA ASP A 164 -4.40 4.50 -0.21
C ASP A 164 -4.48 3.05 -0.68
N GLY A 165 -4.46 2.90 -1.98
CA GLY A 165 -4.46 1.63 -2.69
C GLY A 165 -3.05 1.16 -3.06
N ALA A 166 -2.02 1.48 -2.24
CA ALA A 166 -0.64 1.09 -2.52
C ALA A 166 -0.46 -0.42 -2.76
N ARG A 167 -1.40 -1.23 -2.27
CA ARG A 167 -1.52 -2.67 -2.57
C ARG A 167 -2.96 -3.07 -2.94
N LEU A 168 -3.69 -2.21 -3.61
CA LEU A 168 -5.07 -2.45 -4.04
C LEU A 168 -5.20 -3.74 -4.86
N PHE A 169 -4.27 -4.00 -5.77
CA PHE A 169 -4.30 -5.21 -6.59
C PHE A 169 -4.10 -6.49 -5.76
N ASN A 170 -3.34 -6.43 -4.66
CA ASN A 170 -3.29 -7.55 -3.71
C ASN A 170 -4.67 -7.78 -3.06
N ALA A 171 -5.35 -6.70 -2.66
CA ALA A 171 -6.70 -6.81 -2.11
C ALA A 171 -7.71 -7.35 -3.14
N ALA A 172 -7.69 -6.86 -4.37
CA ALA A 172 -8.56 -7.33 -5.45
C ALA A 172 -8.39 -8.82 -5.73
N VAL A 173 -7.13 -9.29 -5.81
CA VAL A 173 -6.81 -10.72 -5.99
C VAL A 173 -7.27 -11.55 -4.78
N ALA A 174 -7.10 -11.06 -3.56
CA ALA A 174 -7.52 -11.78 -2.36
C ALA A 174 -9.05 -11.89 -2.23
N LEU A 175 -9.78 -10.84 -2.63
CA LEU A 175 -11.24 -10.83 -2.65
C LEU A 175 -11.84 -11.56 -3.86
N GLY A 176 -11.05 -11.82 -4.90
CA GLY A 176 -11.56 -12.39 -6.17
C GLY A 176 -12.46 -11.43 -6.93
N VAL A 177 -12.21 -10.12 -6.84
CA VAL A 177 -13.02 -9.08 -7.48
C VAL A 177 -12.17 -8.23 -8.43
N PRO A 178 -12.77 -7.58 -9.43
CA PRO A 178 -12.05 -6.61 -10.25
C PRO A 178 -11.70 -5.36 -9.43
N PRO A 179 -10.60 -4.64 -9.77
CA PRO A 179 -10.11 -3.50 -8.99
C PRO A 179 -11.11 -2.35 -8.85
N ASP A 180 -11.97 -2.11 -9.84
CA ASP A 180 -13.02 -1.10 -9.83
C ASP A 180 -14.10 -1.38 -8.78
N ALA A 181 -14.34 -2.66 -8.42
CA ALA A 181 -15.26 -3.03 -7.34
C ALA A 181 -14.79 -2.49 -5.97
N ILE A 182 -13.49 -2.30 -5.79
CA ILE A 182 -12.91 -1.66 -4.60
C ILE A 182 -12.96 -0.14 -4.76
N ALA A 183 -12.45 0.37 -5.88
CA ALA A 183 -12.30 1.81 -6.12
C ALA A 183 -13.65 2.57 -6.21
N ARG A 184 -14.77 1.88 -6.46
CA ARG A 184 -16.11 2.52 -6.55
C ARG A 184 -16.54 3.29 -5.30
N TYR A 185 -16.05 2.89 -4.14
CA TYR A 185 -16.35 3.52 -2.85
C TYR A 185 -15.40 4.65 -2.48
N THR A 186 -14.86 5.36 -3.48
CA THR A 186 -13.88 6.43 -3.29
C THR A 186 -14.05 7.55 -4.33
N ASP A 187 -13.69 8.78 -3.99
CA ASP A 187 -13.56 9.90 -4.93
C ASP A 187 -12.19 9.87 -5.64
N SER A 188 -11.16 9.46 -4.91
CA SER A 188 -9.81 9.29 -5.46
C SER A 188 -9.12 8.05 -4.89
N THR A 189 -8.23 7.45 -5.69
CA THR A 189 -7.46 6.27 -5.27
C THR A 189 -6.03 6.39 -5.79
N VAL A 190 -5.06 6.05 -4.94
CA VAL A 190 -3.65 5.92 -5.34
C VAL A 190 -3.30 4.43 -5.48
N ILE A 191 -2.64 4.07 -6.57
CA ILE A 191 -2.02 2.74 -6.75
C ILE A 191 -0.51 2.89 -6.87
N CYS A 192 0.24 1.95 -6.27
CA CYS A 192 1.70 1.93 -6.34
C CYS A 192 2.17 0.86 -7.34
N LEU A 193 3.06 1.25 -8.25
CA LEU A 193 3.60 0.38 -9.29
C LEU A 193 4.89 -0.32 -8.84
N SER A 194 5.61 0.24 -7.85
CA SER A 194 6.96 -0.16 -7.43
C SER A 194 7.00 -1.05 -6.18
N LYS A 195 5.98 -1.88 -5.96
CA LYS A 195 5.91 -2.89 -4.91
C LYS A 195 5.75 -4.28 -5.54
N GLY A 196 4.72 -5.04 -5.19
CA GLY A 196 4.45 -6.36 -5.77
C GLY A 196 4.35 -6.38 -7.29
N LEU A 197 4.01 -5.26 -7.91
CA LEU A 197 3.95 -5.10 -9.37
C LEU A 197 5.30 -4.91 -10.04
N SER A 198 6.38 -4.65 -9.28
CA SER A 198 7.78 -4.67 -9.72
C SER A 198 8.23 -3.60 -10.72
N ALA A 199 7.47 -2.52 -10.96
CA ALA A 199 8.00 -1.38 -11.67
C ALA A 199 9.11 -0.70 -10.85
N PRO A 200 10.11 -0.04 -11.48
CA PRO A 200 11.25 0.55 -10.76
C PRO A 200 10.85 1.73 -9.86
N ALA A 201 9.81 2.45 -10.22
CA ALA A 201 9.29 3.62 -9.51
C ALA A 201 7.87 3.93 -9.98
N GLY A 202 7.24 4.91 -9.34
CA GLY A 202 5.98 5.50 -9.78
C GLY A 202 4.74 4.93 -9.12
N SER A 203 3.72 5.76 -9.17
CA SER A 203 2.36 5.50 -8.71
C SER A 203 1.39 6.27 -9.61
N VAL A 204 0.12 5.93 -9.57
CA VAL A 204 -0.92 6.70 -10.26
C VAL A 204 -2.01 7.04 -9.26
N ILE A 205 -2.40 8.32 -9.21
CA ILE A 205 -3.65 8.74 -8.58
C ILE A 205 -4.73 8.80 -9.64
N VAL A 206 -5.90 8.25 -9.35
CA VAL A 206 -7.07 8.27 -10.23
C VAL A 206 -8.26 8.91 -9.53
N GLY A 207 -9.16 9.52 -10.29
CA GLY A 207 -10.37 10.20 -9.79
C GLY A 207 -11.20 10.80 -10.91
N SER A 208 -12.04 11.79 -10.56
CA SER A 208 -12.76 12.57 -11.56
C SER A 208 -11.80 13.45 -12.39
N THR A 209 -12.19 13.79 -13.61
CA THR A 209 -11.41 14.71 -14.46
C THR A 209 -11.09 16.02 -13.74
N ALA A 210 -12.04 16.58 -12.99
CA ALA A 210 -11.85 17.81 -12.24
C ALA A 210 -10.79 17.65 -11.13
N THR A 211 -10.88 16.55 -10.34
CA THR A 211 -9.90 16.22 -9.31
C THR A 211 -8.49 16.08 -9.89
N ILE A 212 -8.36 15.36 -11.01
CA ILE A 212 -7.05 15.09 -11.63
C ILE A 212 -6.45 16.36 -12.25
N GLN A 213 -7.26 17.26 -12.82
CA GLN A 213 -6.78 18.58 -13.27
C GLN A 213 -6.22 19.42 -12.12
N GLY A 214 -6.87 19.42 -10.96
CA GLY A 214 -6.36 20.04 -9.72
C GLY A 214 -5.07 19.36 -9.24
N ALA A 215 -5.07 18.04 -9.20
CA ALA A 215 -3.93 17.21 -8.81
C ALA A 215 -2.67 17.48 -9.67
N LYS A 216 -2.82 17.71 -10.97
CA LYS A 216 -1.72 18.06 -11.88
C LYS A 216 -1.02 19.36 -11.48
N LYS A 217 -1.78 20.37 -11.04
CA LYS A 217 -1.22 21.63 -10.52
C LYS A 217 -0.45 21.40 -9.21
N LEU A 218 -1.02 20.63 -8.30
CA LEU A 218 -0.37 20.27 -7.03
C LEU A 218 0.90 19.45 -7.26
N ARG A 219 0.89 18.46 -8.15
CA ARG A 219 2.08 17.69 -8.54
C ARG A 219 3.22 18.62 -8.98
N LYS A 220 2.92 19.63 -9.81
CA LYS A 220 3.91 20.62 -10.26
C LYS A 220 4.46 21.43 -9.10
N MET A 221 3.61 21.91 -8.20
CA MET A 221 4.02 22.68 -7.01
C MET A 221 4.89 21.88 -6.05
N LEU A 222 4.62 20.57 -5.92
CA LEU A 222 5.37 19.65 -5.09
C LEU A 222 6.66 19.12 -5.77
N GLY A 223 7.01 19.61 -6.97
CA GLY A 223 8.22 19.19 -7.69
C GLY A 223 8.12 17.81 -8.33
N GLY A 224 6.91 17.25 -8.47
CA GLY A 224 6.69 15.90 -9.01
C GLY A 224 6.55 15.81 -10.52
N THR A 225 6.61 16.94 -11.25
CA THR A 225 6.62 16.93 -12.72
C THR A 225 8.01 16.56 -13.23
N GLN A 226 8.07 15.52 -14.05
CA GLN A 226 9.30 15.03 -14.65
C GLN A 226 9.21 15.18 -16.19
N ARG A 227 10.35 15.15 -16.89
CA ARG A 227 10.33 15.38 -18.34
C ARG A 227 9.93 14.11 -19.08
N GLN A 228 10.89 13.38 -19.63
CA GLN A 228 10.69 12.14 -20.40
C GLN A 228 10.42 10.95 -19.47
N ILE A 229 9.45 11.08 -18.56
CA ILE A 229 9.15 10.06 -17.56
C ILE A 229 8.41 8.85 -18.14
N GLY A 230 8.01 8.91 -19.39
CA GLY A 230 7.50 7.77 -20.13
C GLY A 230 8.41 6.56 -20.11
N VAL A 231 9.71 6.75 -19.92
CA VAL A 231 10.65 5.65 -19.71
C VAL A 231 10.27 4.79 -18.49
N VAL A 232 9.86 5.41 -17.40
CA VAL A 232 9.41 4.71 -16.18
C VAL A 232 7.95 4.25 -16.31
N ALA A 233 7.09 5.09 -16.90
CA ALA A 233 5.68 4.76 -17.14
C ALA A 233 5.52 3.50 -18.01
N ALA A 234 6.43 3.26 -18.95
CA ALA A 234 6.46 2.06 -19.77
C ALA A 234 6.56 0.76 -18.92
N ALA A 235 7.40 0.77 -17.87
CA ALA A 235 7.46 -0.34 -16.92
C ALA A 235 6.14 -0.46 -16.12
N GLY A 236 5.52 0.66 -15.78
CA GLY A 236 4.21 0.71 -15.12
C GLY A 236 3.10 0.06 -15.94
N LEU A 237 3.07 0.29 -17.26
CA LEU A 237 2.14 -0.37 -18.18
C LEU A 237 2.31 -1.89 -18.17
N VAL A 238 3.55 -2.38 -18.30
CA VAL A 238 3.84 -3.81 -18.21
C VAL A 238 3.43 -4.36 -16.84
N ALA A 239 3.66 -3.60 -15.76
CA ALA A 239 3.28 -3.98 -14.40
C ALA A 239 1.76 -4.21 -14.29
N LEU A 240 0.95 -3.27 -14.76
CA LEU A 240 -0.52 -3.38 -14.73
C LEU A 240 -1.02 -4.55 -15.60
N GLN A 241 -0.44 -4.74 -16.77
CA GLN A 241 -0.87 -5.76 -17.73
C GLN A 241 -0.47 -7.18 -17.37
N THR A 242 0.66 -7.38 -16.67
CA THR A 242 1.26 -8.72 -16.52
C THR A 242 1.49 -9.15 -15.07
N GLN A 243 1.60 -8.23 -14.11
CA GLN A 243 1.97 -8.60 -12.75
C GLN A 243 0.79 -8.71 -11.78
N VAL A 244 -0.39 -8.21 -12.13
CA VAL A 244 -1.57 -8.23 -11.23
C VAL A 244 -1.99 -9.68 -10.90
N ALA A 245 -2.24 -10.51 -11.91
CA ALA A 245 -2.67 -11.90 -11.71
C ALA A 245 -1.61 -12.74 -10.96
N ARG A 246 -0.33 -12.42 -11.14
CA ARG A 246 0.79 -13.10 -10.49
C ARG A 246 0.81 -12.89 -8.96
N LEU A 247 0.19 -11.82 -8.43
CA LEU A 247 0.14 -11.57 -6.98
C LEU A 247 -0.47 -12.73 -6.19
N ALA A 248 -1.33 -13.54 -6.80
CA ALA A 248 -1.84 -14.77 -6.19
C ALA A 248 -0.71 -15.74 -5.77
N GLN A 249 0.40 -15.76 -6.52
CA GLN A 249 1.57 -16.59 -6.18
C GLN A 249 2.26 -16.06 -4.92
N ASP A 250 2.37 -14.73 -4.77
CA ASP A 250 2.95 -14.11 -3.56
C ASP A 250 2.10 -14.44 -2.33
N HIS A 251 0.77 -14.41 -2.46
CA HIS A 251 -0.16 -14.79 -1.39
C HIS A 251 0.00 -16.27 -1.01
N ALA A 252 0.13 -17.16 -2.00
CA ALA A 252 0.37 -18.59 -1.76
C ALA A 252 1.69 -18.81 -1.00
N GLN A 253 2.76 -18.11 -1.38
CA GLN A 253 4.04 -18.20 -0.68
C GLN A 253 3.96 -17.63 0.75
N ALA A 254 3.18 -16.56 0.96
CA ALA A 254 2.93 -16.03 2.29
C ALA A 254 2.22 -17.06 3.20
N ARG A 255 1.17 -17.70 2.70
CA ARG A 255 0.47 -18.77 3.43
C ARG A 255 1.40 -19.93 3.75
N ARG A 256 2.17 -20.42 2.75
CA ARG A 256 3.14 -21.49 2.95
C ARG A 256 4.15 -21.16 4.05
N LEU A 257 4.70 -19.94 4.04
CA LEU A 257 5.63 -19.46 5.06
C LEU A 257 4.95 -19.39 6.44
N SER A 258 3.75 -18.81 6.53
CA SER A 258 2.98 -18.72 7.78
C SER A 258 2.69 -20.10 8.37
N ASP A 259 2.18 -21.05 7.56
CA ASP A 259 1.87 -22.41 8.00
C ASP A 259 3.13 -23.16 8.46
N GLY A 260 4.26 -22.95 7.78
CA GLY A 260 5.54 -23.51 8.18
C GLY A 260 6.02 -22.96 9.53
N LEU A 261 6.01 -21.64 9.68
CA LEU A 261 6.45 -20.96 10.91
C LEU A 261 5.62 -21.34 12.13
N ARG A 262 4.30 -21.45 11.99
CA ARG A 262 3.38 -21.86 13.06
C ARG A 262 3.63 -23.30 13.57
N ARG A 263 4.27 -24.15 12.77
CA ARG A 263 4.64 -25.52 13.15
C ARG A 263 5.99 -25.60 13.85
N ILE A 264 6.85 -24.56 13.77
CA ILE A 264 8.18 -24.59 14.37
C ILE A 264 8.08 -24.52 15.89
N ASP A 265 7.30 -23.58 16.42
CA ASP A 265 7.09 -23.43 17.86
C ASP A 265 5.73 -22.75 18.13
N PRO A 266 4.90 -23.30 19.03
CA PRO A 266 3.59 -22.72 19.35
C PRO A 266 3.65 -21.31 19.95
N GLN A 267 4.78 -20.93 20.57
CA GLN A 267 4.98 -19.59 21.12
C GLN A 267 5.32 -18.54 20.04
N PHE A 268 5.75 -18.98 18.86
CA PHE A 268 6.02 -18.11 17.72
C PHE A 268 4.73 -17.93 16.90
N ARG A 269 3.90 -16.99 17.36
CA ARG A 269 2.58 -16.75 16.76
C ARG A 269 2.69 -15.96 15.47
N VAL A 270 2.17 -16.50 14.37
CA VAL A 270 2.16 -15.85 13.05
C VAL A 270 0.72 -15.75 12.57
N ASN A 271 0.33 -14.59 12.03
CA ASN A 271 -0.99 -14.40 11.44
C ASN A 271 -1.20 -15.33 10.23
N ILE A 272 -2.44 -15.61 9.92
CA ILE A 272 -2.83 -16.20 8.63
C ILE A 272 -2.95 -15.03 7.65
N PRO A 273 -2.03 -14.90 6.66
CA PRO A 273 -2.02 -13.74 5.79
C PRO A 273 -3.19 -13.77 4.79
N ALA A 274 -3.90 -12.65 4.68
CA ALA A 274 -4.89 -12.46 3.62
C ALA A 274 -4.21 -12.19 2.26
N THR A 275 -3.04 -11.53 2.30
CA THR A 275 -2.25 -11.16 1.12
C THR A 275 -0.81 -11.64 1.26
N ASN A 276 0.16 -10.81 0.93
CA ASN A 276 1.59 -11.13 0.92
C ASN A 276 2.34 -10.69 2.18
N ILE A 277 1.67 -10.22 3.24
CA ILE A 277 2.32 -9.69 4.46
C ILE A 277 2.05 -10.61 5.65
N LEU A 278 3.13 -11.00 6.33
CA LEU A 278 3.10 -11.76 7.57
C LEU A 278 3.58 -10.91 8.74
N ILE A 279 2.92 -11.07 9.87
CA ILE A 279 3.35 -10.54 11.17
C ILE A 279 3.56 -11.73 12.11
N ALA A 280 4.76 -11.85 12.66
CA ALA A 280 5.07 -12.81 13.70
C ALA A 280 5.21 -12.09 15.05
N GLU A 281 4.49 -12.55 16.06
CA GLU A 281 4.56 -12.06 17.44
C GLU A 281 5.59 -12.86 18.21
N LEU A 282 6.47 -12.15 18.89
CA LEU A 282 7.52 -12.71 19.72
C LEU A 282 7.02 -12.87 21.16
N PRO A 283 7.26 -14.02 21.83
CA PRO A 283 6.93 -14.22 23.23
C PRO A 283 7.62 -13.17 24.12
N ASP A 284 7.00 -12.81 25.24
CA ASP A 284 7.57 -11.82 26.17
C ASP A 284 8.93 -12.24 26.75
N THR A 285 9.17 -13.53 26.88
CA THR A 285 10.42 -14.14 27.36
C THR A 285 11.54 -14.13 26.32
N ALA A 286 11.23 -13.94 25.03
CA ALA A 286 12.22 -13.91 23.95
C ALA A 286 12.94 -12.56 23.88
N PRO A 287 14.13 -12.47 23.26
CA PRO A 287 14.76 -11.22 22.92
C PRO A 287 13.85 -10.30 22.06
N ASP A 288 14.14 -9.01 22.04
CA ASP A 288 13.39 -8.06 21.23
C ASP A 288 13.53 -8.31 19.72
N SER A 289 12.68 -7.67 18.93
CA SER A 289 12.66 -7.81 17.48
C SER A 289 14.00 -7.43 16.81
N SER A 290 14.77 -6.50 17.41
CA SER A 290 16.07 -6.08 16.89
C SER A 290 17.11 -7.19 17.01
N ALA A 291 17.10 -7.93 18.11
CA ALA A 291 17.97 -9.11 18.30
C ALA A 291 17.61 -10.22 17.29
N TRP A 292 16.32 -10.47 17.08
CA TRP A 292 15.84 -11.43 16.08
C TRP A 292 16.27 -11.03 14.66
N VAL A 293 16.10 -9.76 14.29
CA VAL A 293 16.50 -9.25 12.97
C VAL A 293 17.99 -9.47 12.74
N ARG A 294 18.85 -9.20 13.74
CA ARG A 294 20.29 -9.43 13.62
C ARG A 294 20.63 -10.92 13.45
N ALA A 295 20.04 -11.79 14.28
CA ALA A 295 20.30 -13.23 14.21
C ALA A 295 19.82 -13.84 12.89
N LEU A 296 18.63 -13.46 12.42
CA LEU A 296 18.10 -13.90 11.12
C LEU A 296 18.95 -13.39 9.96
N ALA A 297 19.45 -12.15 10.03
CA ALA A 297 20.34 -11.58 9.00
C ALA A 297 21.67 -12.36 8.93
N GLN A 298 22.26 -12.74 10.06
CA GLN A 298 23.44 -13.62 10.09
C GLN A 298 23.16 -14.99 9.46
N GLY A 299 21.93 -15.51 9.62
CA GLY A 299 21.46 -16.70 8.93
C GLY A 299 21.06 -16.46 7.45
N GLY A 300 21.27 -15.25 6.91
CA GLY A 300 20.94 -14.88 5.52
C GLY A 300 19.45 -14.66 5.25
N LEU A 301 18.65 -14.38 6.30
CA LEU A 301 17.25 -13.98 6.22
C LEU A 301 17.10 -12.51 6.62
N LEU A 302 16.65 -11.68 5.69
CA LEU A 302 16.38 -10.28 5.97
C LEU A 302 14.89 -10.08 6.23
N VAL A 303 14.54 -9.64 7.45
CA VAL A 303 13.18 -9.32 7.89
C VAL A 303 13.15 -7.92 8.48
N ARG A 304 11.97 -7.36 8.74
CA ARG A 304 11.82 -6.05 9.40
C ARG A 304 11.24 -6.18 10.81
N PRO A 305 11.70 -5.37 11.77
CA PRO A 305 10.99 -5.19 13.02
C PRO A 305 9.66 -4.47 12.76
N ASN A 306 8.64 -4.79 13.54
CA ASN A 306 7.35 -4.09 13.57
C ASN A 306 6.97 -3.78 15.03
N GLY A 307 7.67 -2.82 15.64
CA GLY A 307 7.70 -2.60 17.07
C GLY A 307 8.61 -3.60 17.80
N ALA A 308 8.70 -3.51 19.12
CA ALA A 308 9.65 -4.28 19.93
C ALA A 308 9.35 -5.79 19.94
N ARG A 309 8.11 -6.21 19.77
CA ARG A 309 7.65 -7.59 19.97
C ARG A 309 7.09 -8.26 18.71
N ARG A 310 7.30 -7.69 17.53
CA ARG A 310 6.79 -8.24 16.26
C ARG A 310 7.83 -8.16 15.16
N LEU A 311 7.81 -9.16 14.28
CA LEU A 311 8.55 -9.19 13.02
C LEU A 311 7.57 -9.09 11.86
N ARG A 312 7.93 -8.34 10.83
CA ARG A 312 7.17 -8.26 9.57
C ARG A 312 7.98 -8.90 8.46
N MET A 313 7.30 -9.74 7.70
CA MET A 313 7.84 -10.39 6.51
C MET A 313 6.88 -10.17 5.34
N VAL A 314 7.42 -10.02 4.13
CA VAL A 314 6.63 -9.79 2.92
C VAL A 314 7.14 -10.70 1.82
N THR A 315 6.26 -11.47 1.22
CA THR A 315 6.57 -12.28 0.04
C THR A 315 6.39 -11.47 -1.24
N HIS A 316 7.15 -11.81 -2.24
CA HIS A 316 7.16 -11.13 -3.53
C HIS A 316 7.77 -12.03 -4.62
N ARG A 317 7.75 -11.61 -5.89
CA ARG A 317 8.09 -12.40 -7.05
C ARG A 317 9.47 -13.09 -7.03
N HIS A 318 10.42 -12.59 -6.25
CA HIS A 318 11.76 -13.21 -6.14
C HIS A 318 11.81 -14.35 -5.13
N LEU A 319 10.69 -14.67 -4.46
CA LEU A 319 10.58 -15.70 -3.43
C LEU A 319 9.66 -16.82 -3.91
N GLY A 320 10.20 -17.72 -4.73
CA GLY A 320 9.50 -18.95 -5.14
C GLY A 320 9.46 -20.00 -4.03
N ALA A 321 8.81 -21.15 -4.30
CA ALA A 321 8.61 -22.23 -3.34
C ALA A 321 9.92 -22.68 -2.65
N GLN A 322 10.98 -22.91 -3.44
CA GLN A 322 12.29 -23.29 -2.90
C GLN A 322 12.91 -22.25 -1.96
N ALA A 323 12.73 -20.96 -2.25
CA ALA A 323 13.19 -19.90 -1.37
C ALA A 323 12.43 -19.90 -0.03
N ILE A 324 11.12 -20.19 -0.06
CA ILE A 324 10.31 -20.31 1.16
C ILE A 324 10.73 -21.52 1.97
N ASP A 325 10.98 -22.67 1.34
CA ASP A 325 11.47 -23.87 2.05
C ASP A 325 12.80 -23.61 2.74
N LEU A 326 13.74 -23.00 2.03
CA LEU A 326 15.02 -22.62 2.61
C LEU A 326 14.87 -21.57 3.74
N ALA A 327 13.89 -20.66 3.66
CA ALA A 327 13.57 -19.73 4.74
C ALA A 327 13.08 -20.50 5.97
N LEU A 328 12.17 -21.44 5.79
CA LEU A 328 11.65 -22.30 6.87
C LEU A 328 12.75 -23.14 7.55
N GLU A 329 13.65 -23.74 6.78
CA GLU A 329 14.81 -24.45 7.34
C GLU A 329 15.68 -23.53 8.24
N ARG A 330 15.89 -22.30 7.83
CA ARG A 330 16.66 -21.33 8.62
C ARG A 330 15.91 -20.92 9.89
N PHE A 331 14.62 -20.69 9.79
CA PHE A 331 13.78 -20.43 10.97
C PHE A 331 13.78 -21.62 11.93
N GLN A 332 13.67 -22.86 11.45
CA GLN A 332 13.72 -24.07 12.28
C GLN A 332 15.01 -24.17 13.10
N ARG A 333 16.14 -23.71 12.56
CA ARG A 333 17.43 -23.70 13.31
C ARG A 333 17.52 -22.56 14.31
N LEU A 334 17.00 -21.39 13.97
CA LEU A 334 17.21 -20.17 14.76
C LEU A 334 16.14 -19.94 15.83
N VAL A 335 14.89 -20.31 15.58
CA VAL A 335 13.78 -20.05 16.51
C VAL A 335 14.00 -20.71 17.87
N PRO A 336 14.38 -22.01 17.99
CA PRO A 336 14.63 -22.63 19.29
C PRO A 336 15.75 -21.94 20.08
N VAL A 337 16.84 -21.56 19.39
CA VAL A 337 17.96 -20.82 20.00
C VAL A 337 17.50 -19.47 20.55
N LEU A 338 16.74 -18.71 19.77
CA LEU A 338 16.24 -17.39 20.15
C LEU A 338 15.16 -17.47 21.26
N LEU A 339 14.50 -18.61 21.38
CA LEU A 339 13.55 -18.88 22.47
C LEU A 339 14.22 -19.51 23.73
N GLY A 340 15.54 -19.69 23.72
CA GLY A 340 16.27 -20.29 24.85
C GLY A 340 15.99 -21.78 25.07
N LYS A 341 15.63 -22.50 23.99
CA LYS A 341 15.24 -23.92 23.99
C LYS A 341 16.31 -24.84 23.37
N ALA A 342 17.48 -24.30 22.98
CA ALA A 342 18.56 -25.03 22.32
C ALA A 342 19.72 -25.28 23.33
#